data_f3bf57a80d5d4354d0150512c4992266
#
_entry.id   f3bf57a80d5d4354d0150512c4992266
#
_cell.length_a   1.000
_cell.length_b   1.000
_cell.length_c   1.000
_cell.angle_alpha   90.00
_cell.angle_beta   90.00
_cell.angle_gamma   90.00
#
_symmetry.space_group_name_H-M   'P 1'
#
loop_
_entity.id
_entity.type
_entity.pdbx_description
1 polymer ?
#
loop_
_entity_poly.entity_id
_entity_poly.type
_entity_poly.pdbx_seq_one_letter_code
_entity_poly.pdbx_strand_id
1 'polypeptide(L)'
;MAIDNDTDFKAALGKLSVAQQRQLAAGFTNNVMGLCQDVRVAGAVSAAKRPDITDIELAALYQAAKSASIDSYAQCGQDTEWSAQAGHFVAKAAMACVASAADSTNLAWDAAMDARMARTCATIATGEGTANREADAQYQLLEQHQNR
;
A
#
# COMPACT_ATOMS: atom_id res chain seq x y z
N MET A 1 22.90 -1.91 7.41
CA MET A 1 22.38 -3.04 8.19
C MET A 1 21.14 -3.58 7.50
N ALA A 2 21.10 -4.87 7.27
CA ALA A 2 19.98 -5.49 6.56
C ALA A 2 18.73 -5.53 7.44
N ILE A 3 17.58 -5.19 6.85
CA ILE A 3 16.28 -5.31 7.49
C ILE A 3 15.77 -6.73 7.21
N ASP A 4 15.52 -7.50 8.24
CA ASP A 4 15.08 -8.89 8.12
C ASP A 4 13.90 -9.26 9.03
N ASN A 5 13.34 -8.29 9.74
CA ASN A 5 12.20 -8.51 10.61
C ASN A 5 11.30 -7.27 10.67
N ASP A 6 10.04 -7.48 11.07
CA ASP A 6 9.06 -6.40 11.08
C ASP A 6 9.27 -5.38 12.19
N THR A 7 9.87 -5.77 13.30
CA THR A 7 10.15 -4.83 14.38
C THR A 7 11.10 -3.74 13.89
N ASP A 8 12.20 -4.14 13.26
CA ASP A 8 13.18 -3.20 12.72
C ASP A 8 12.63 -2.44 11.52
N PHE A 9 11.86 -3.12 10.67
CA PHE A 9 11.21 -2.51 9.50
C PHE A 9 10.28 -1.38 9.91
N LYS A 10 9.35 -1.66 10.82
CA LYS A 10 8.40 -0.66 11.32
C LYS A 10 9.10 0.52 11.97
N ALA A 11 10.11 0.25 12.79
CA ALA A 11 10.88 1.29 13.48
C ALA A 11 11.62 2.18 12.47
N ALA A 12 12.24 1.59 11.45
CA ALA A 12 12.96 2.33 10.43
C ALA A 12 12.01 3.21 9.61
N LEU A 13 10.83 2.70 9.25
CA LEU A 13 9.81 3.49 8.54
C LEU A 13 9.36 4.68 9.40
N GLY A 14 9.16 4.46 10.69
CA GLY A 14 8.70 5.50 11.60
C GLY A 14 9.68 6.66 11.78
N LYS A 15 10.96 6.44 11.48
CA LYS A 15 11.99 7.48 11.56
C LYS A 15 12.07 8.36 10.32
N LEU A 16 11.41 7.97 9.23
CA LEU A 16 11.44 8.72 7.99
C LEU A 16 10.49 9.91 8.05
N SER A 17 10.77 10.94 7.26
CA SER A 17 9.84 12.05 7.08
C SER A 17 8.54 11.54 6.43
N VAL A 18 7.46 12.29 6.56
CA VAL A 18 6.18 11.95 5.93
C VAL A 18 6.35 11.82 4.42
N ALA A 19 7.12 12.72 3.80
CA ALA A 19 7.37 12.67 2.36
C ALA A 19 8.09 11.38 1.95
N GLN A 20 9.09 10.97 2.72
CA GLN A 20 9.83 9.73 2.46
C GLN A 20 8.95 8.50 2.68
N GLN A 21 8.15 8.50 3.75
CA GLN A 21 7.19 7.44 4.00
C GLN A 21 6.20 7.31 2.84
N ARG A 22 5.73 8.43 2.31
CA ARG A 22 4.77 8.44 1.19
C ARG A 22 5.37 7.83 -0.07
N GLN A 23 6.62 8.14 -0.36
CA GLN A 23 7.32 7.55 -1.51
C GLN A 23 7.48 6.04 -1.37
N LEU A 24 7.86 5.56 -0.18
CA LEU A 24 7.97 4.13 0.08
C LEU A 24 6.61 3.44 0.05
N ALA A 25 5.59 4.07 0.64
CA ALA A 25 4.22 3.56 0.61
C ALA A 25 3.76 3.34 -0.84
N ALA A 26 4.04 4.31 -1.72
CA ALA A 26 3.73 4.18 -3.14
C ALA A 26 4.48 3.02 -3.79
N GLY A 27 5.74 2.81 -3.41
CA GLY A 27 6.53 1.68 -3.89
C GLY A 27 5.97 0.34 -3.45
N PHE A 28 5.59 0.22 -2.19
CA PHE A 28 4.97 -0.99 -1.65
C PHE A 28 3.65 -1.31 -2.36
N THR A 29 2.81 -0.30 -2.55
CA THR A 29 1.52 -0.45 -3.22
C THR A 29 1.72 -0.79 -4.70
N ASN A 30 2.72 -0.18 -5.34
CA ASN A 30 3.01 -0.45 -6.75
C ASN A 30 3.35 -1.93 -7.00
N ASN A 31 3.96 -2.60 -6.03
CA ASN A 31 4.28 -4.03 -6.16
C ASN A 31 3.03 -4.90 -6.31
N VAL A 32 1.88 -4.44 -5.85
CA VAL A 32 0.62 -5.19 -5.91
C VAL A 32 -0.43 -4.53 -6.81
N MET A 33 -0.05 -3.50 -7.57
CA MET A 33 -0.99 -2.77 -8.46
C MET A 33 -1.65 -3.66 -9.49
N GLY A 34 -0.97 -4.71 -9.94
CA GLY A 34 -1.55 -5.65 -10.90
C GLY A 34 -2.80 -6.38 -10.37
N LEU A 35 -3.05 -6.34 -9.07
CA LEU A 35 -4.18 -6.98 -8.43
C LEU A 35 -5.43 -6.09 -8.38
N CYS A 36 -5.34 -4.85 -8.84
CA CYS A 36 -6.44 -3.89 -8.82
C CYS A 36 -6.50 -3.14 -10.16
N GLN A 37 -7.69 -3.09 -10.76
CA GLN A 37 -7.89 -2.44 -12.06
C GLN A 37 -8.52 -1.04 -11.93
N ASP A 38 -8.76 -0.54 -10.73
CA ASP A 38 -9.42 0.74 -10.51
C ASP A 38 -8.46 1.89 -10.79
N VAL A 39 -8.84 2.77 -11.73
CA VAL A 39 -8.01 3.91 -12.13
C VAL A 39 -7.81 4.93 -11.00
N ARG A 40 -8.76 5.01 -10.06
CA ARG A 40 -8.65 5.90 -8.89
C ARG A 40 -7.48 5.47 -8.00
N VAL A 41 -7.31 4.17 -7.86
CA VAL A 41 -6.22 3.58 -7.06
C VAL A 41 -4.88 3.85 -7.74
N ALA A 42 -4.78 3.57 -9.04
CA ALA A 42 -3.57 3.84 -9.80
C ALA A 42 -3.19 5.33 -9.77
N GLY A 43 -4.19 6.20 -9.88
CA GLY A 43 -3.99 7.65 -9.82
C GLY A 43 -3.43 8.10 -8.47
N ALA A 44 -3.95 7.56 -7.38
CA ALA A 44 -3.48 7.89 -6.03
C ALA A 44 -2.01 7.45 -5.85
N VAL A 45 -1.66 6.25 -6.27
CA VAL A 45 -0.29 5.73 -6.14
C VAL A 45 0.69 6.56 -6.97
N SER A 46 0.33 6.88 -8.22
CA SER A 46 1.17 7.72 -9.08
C SER A 46 1.41 9.11 -8.49
N ALA A 47 0.35 9.73 -7.98
CA ALA A 47 0.44 11.06 -7.38
C ALA A 47 1.26 11.05 -6.09
N ALA A 48 1.18 9.99 -5.31
CA ALA A 48 1.92 9.86 -4.05
C ALA A 48 3.45 9.87 -4.26
N LYS A 49 3.91 9.56 -5.45
CA LYS A 49 5.34 9.61 -5.79
C LYS A 49 5.84 11.03 -6.06
N ARG A 50 4.94 11.97 -6.28
CA ARG A 50 5.31 13.34 -6.64
C ARG A 50 5.78 14.11 -5.41
N PRO A 51 6.96 14.76 -5.46
CA PRO A 51 7.46 15.53 -4.33
C PRO A 51 6.70 16.86 -4.11
N ASP A 52 5.99 17.34 -5.14
CA ASP A 52 5.29 18.63 -5.13
C ASP A 52 3.79 18.51 -4.83
N ILE A 53 3.34 17.34 -4.39
CA ILE A 53 1.92 17.12 -4.12
C ILE A 53 1.43 18.01 -2.97
N THR A 54 0.27 18.64 -3.16
CA THR A 54 -0.31 19.55 -2.18
C THR A 54 -1.27 18.82 -1.26
N ASP A 55 -1.55 19.42 -0.10
CA ASP A 55 -2.53 18.86 0.85
C ASP A 55 -3.93 18.77 0.25
N ILE A 56 -4.30 19.72 -0.62
CA ILE A 56 -5.60 19.70 -1.31
C ILE A 56 -5.67 18.51 -2.26
N GLU A 57 -4.60 18.27 -3.02
CA GLU A 57 -4.51 17.11 -3.91
C GLU A 57 -4.57 15.80 -3.13
N LEU A 58 -3.84 15.71 -2.01
CA LEU A 58 -3.84 14.54 -1.15
C LEU A 58 -5.25 14.24 -0.64
N ALA A 59 -5.97 15.26 -0.17
CA ALA A 59 -7.33 15.09 0.34
C ALA A 59 -8.28 14.55 -0.73
N ALA A 60 -8.19 15.08 -1.96
CA ALA A 60 -9.02 14.63 -3.09
C ALA A 60 -8.68 13.18 -3.46
N LEU A 61 -7.40 12.85 -3.51
CA LEU A 61 -6.94 11.49 -3.85
C LEU A 61 -7.33 10.48 -2.77
N TYR A 62 -7.27 10.90 -1.51
CA TYR A 62 -7.70 10.07 -0.39
C TYR A 62 -9.18 9.72 -0.52
N GLN A 63 -10.04 10.70 -0.83
CA GLN A 63 -11.47 10.45 -1.03
C GLN A 63 -11.72 9.53 -2.22
N ALA A 64 -10.99 9.70 -3.30
CA ALA A 64 -11.12 8.83 -4.47
C ALA A 64 -10.70 7.39 -4.16
N ALA A 65 -9.58 7.20 -3.48
CA ALA A 65 -9.11 5.87 -3.07
C ALA A 65 -10.06 5.22 -2.06
N LYS A 66 -10.61 6.01 -1.14
CA LYS A 66 -11.60 5.55 -0.17
C LYS A 66 -12.86 5.07 -0.86
N SER A 67 -13.35 5.82 -1.86
CA SER A 67 -14.53 5.40 -2.65
C SER A 67 -14.24 4.10 -3.39
N ALA A 68 -13.05 3.95 -3.95
CA ALA A 68 -12.64 2.71 -4.61
C ALA A 68 -12.61 1.53 -3.62
N SER A 69 -12.12 1.77 -2.39
CA SER A 69 -12.10 0.77 -1.33
C SER A 69 -13.52 0.32 -0.94
N ILE A 70 -14.43 1.27 -0.80
CA ILE A 70 -15.83 0.98 -0.46
C ILE A 70 -16.50 0.18 -1.58
N ASP A 71 -16.31 0.60 -2.84
CA ASP A 71 -16.87 -0.09 -4.00
C ASP A 71 -16.33 -1.51 -4.10
N SER A 72 -15.05 -1.70 -3.87
CA SER A 72 -14.41 -3.03 -3.87
C SER A 72 -14.98 -3.92 -2.77
N TYR A 73 -15.19 -3.37 -1.59
CA TYR A 73 -15.77 -4.08 -0.45
C TYR A 73 -17.18 -4.56 -0.78
N ALA A 74 -17.98 -3.71 -1.40
CA ALA A 74 -19.33 -4.06 -1.83
C ALA A 74 -19.33 -5.18 -2.87
N GLN A 75 -18.33 -5.20 -3.78
CA GLN A 75 -18.17 -6.26 -4.78
C GLN A 75 -17.77 -7.60 -4.17
N CYS A 76 -17.04 -7.60 -3.05
CA CYS A 76 -16.69 -8.84 -2.34
C CYS A 76 -17.94 -9.54 -1.84
N GLY A 77 -19.02 -8.81 -1.55
CA GLY A 77 -20.34 -9.32 -1.25
C GLY A 77 -20.37 -10.35 -0.14
N GLN A 78 -21.40 -11.21 -0.20
CA GLN A 78 -21.56 -12.30 0.76
C GLN A 78 -20.72 -13.52 0.37
N ASP A 79 -20.35 -13.63 -0.90
CA ASP A 79 -19.51 -14.71 -1.37
C ASP A 79 -18.05 -14.27 -1.29
N THR A 80 -17.24 -15.04 -0.58
CA THR A 80 -15.83 -14.74 -0.44
C THR A 80 -15.14 -14.92 -1.78
N GLU A 81 -14.81 -13.82 -2.42
CA GLU A 81 -14.01 -13.83 -3.63
C GLU A 81 -12.64 -13.23 -3.32
N TRP A 82 -11.63 -14.08 -3.27
CA TRP A 82 -10.29 -13.68 -2.85
C TRP A 82 -9.65 -12.69 -3.84
N SER A 83 -9.93 -12.81 -5.13
CA SER A 83 -9.43 -11.84 -6.12
C SER A 83 -10.00 -10.45 -5.90
N ALA A 84 -11.29 -10.34 -5.59
CA ALA A 84 -11.93 -9.06 -5.29
C ALA A 84 -11.39 -8.49 -3.98
N GLN A 85 -11.14 -9.34 -2.98
CA GLN A 85 -10.54 -8.90 -1.73
C GLN A 85 -9.11 -8.40 -1.93
N ALA A 86 -8.33 -9.03 -2.81
CA ALA A 86 -7.00 -8.55 -3.15
C ALA A 86 -7.06 -7.11 -3.67
N GLY A 87 -7.96 -6.84 -4.61
CA GLY A 87 -8.16 -5.49 -5.14
C GLY A 87 -8.57 -4.48 -4.07
N HIS A 88 -9.43 -4.90 -3.15
CA HIS A 88 -9.85 -4.06 -2.03
C HIS A 88 -8.65 -3.66 -1.15
N PHE A 89 -7.76 -4.59 -0.84
CA PHE A 89 -6.58 -4.28 -0.03
C PHE A 89 -5.57 -3.40 -0.78
N VAL A 90 -5.48 -3.51 -2.10
CA VAL A 90 -4.68 -2.57 -2.90
C VAL A 90 -5.26 -1.15 -2.76
N ALA A 91 -6.58 -1.01 -2.83
CA ALA A 91 -7.23 0.28 -2.64
C ALA A 91 -6.95 0.85 -1.24
N LYS A 92 -6.97 0.01 -0.20
CA LYS A 92 -6.61 0.43 1.16
C LYS A 92 -5.15 0.86 1.26
N ALA A 93 -4.24 0.15 0.61
CA ALA A 93 -2.84 0.55 0.56
C ALA A 93 -2.68 1.92 -0.12
N ALA A 94 -3.42 2.16 -1.19
CA ALA A 94 -3.43 3.46 -1.88
C ALA A 94 -3.95 4.58 -0.99
N MET A 95 -4.97 4.30 -0.17
CA MET A 95 -5.47 5.27 0.83
C MET A 95 -4.34 5.67 1.77
N ALA A 96 -3.56 4.70 2.26
CA ALA A 96 -2.44 4.97 3.15
C ALA A 96 -1.39 5.84 2.47
N CYS A 97 -1.14 5.63 1.18
CA CYS A 97 -0.18 6.44 0.41
C CYS A 97 -0.51 7.93 0.43
N VAL A 98 -1.79 8.28 0.45
CA VAL A 98 -2.27 9.66 0.35
C VAL A 98 -2.92 10.15 1.64
N ALA A 99 -2.80 9.38 2.72
CA ALA A 99 -3.30 9.77 4.03
C ALA A 99 -2.52 10.98 4.57
N SER A 100 -3.19 11.80 5.36
CA SER A 100 -2.52 12.92 6.05
C SER A 100 -1.73 12.41 7.25
N ALA A 101 -0.79 13.21 7.72
CA ALA A 101 -0.05 12.91 8.95
C ALA A 101 -0.97 12.83 10.18
N ALA A 102 -2.14 13.49 10.13
CA ALA A 102 -3.14 13.41 11.19
C ALA A 102 -3.89 12.07 11.17
N ASP A 103 -4.02 11.45 10.02
CA ASP A 103 -4.77 10.19 9.85
C ASP A 103 -3.90 8.95 10.10
N SER A 104 -2.59 9.08 10.02
CA SER A 104 -1.69 7.94 10.23
C SER A 104 -0.35 8.41 10.79
N THR A 105 0.13 7.71 11.82
CA THR A 105 1.44 7.99 12.42
C THR A 105 2.58 7.28 11.68
N ASN A 106 2.24 6.28 10.87
CA ASN A 106 3.24 5.53 10.07
C ASN A 106 2.55 5.02 8.81
N LEU A 107 2.33 5.93 7.87
CA LEU A 107 1.56 5.60 6.65
C LEU A 107 2.29 4.58 5.77
N ALA A 108 3.61 4.55 5.79
CA ALA A 108 4.37 3.55 5.04
C ALA A 108 4.15 2.14 5.60
N TRP A 109 4.10 2.01 6.92
CA TRP A 109 3.77 0.74 7.57
C TRP A 109 2.34 0.29 7.21
N ASP A 110 1.38 1.21 7.27
CA ASP A 110 -0.01 0.89 6.94
C ASP A 110 -0.12 0.41 5.49
N ALA A 111 0.51 1.10 4.55
CA ALA A 111 0.52 0.69 3.14
C ALA A 111 1.19 -0.67 2.96
N ALA A 112 2.31 -0.91 3.66
CA ALA A 112 3.02 -2.19 3.59
C ALA A 112 2.14 -3.34 4.04
N MET A 113 1.42 -3.17 5.15
CA MET A 113 0.55 -4.23 5.68
C MET A 113 -0.64 -4.50 4.77
N ASP A 114 -1.27 -3.47 4.22
CA ASP A 114 -2.36 -3.65 3.25
C ASP A 114 -1.86 -4.32 1.96
N ALA A 115 -0.67 -3.97 1.49
CA ALA A 115 -0.07 -4.62 0.32
C ALA A 115 0.18 -6.11 0.57
N ARG A 116 0.63 -6.48 1.77
CA ARG A 116 0.80 -7.89 2.14
C ARG A 116 -0.53 -8.63 2.16
N MET A 117 -1.58 -8.00 2.68
CA MET A 117 -2.93 -8.59 2.67
C MET A 117 -3.43 -8.81 1.26
N ALA A 118 -3.19 -7.85 0.35
CA ALA A 118 -3.54 -8.00 -1.05
C ALA A 118 -2.84 -9.22 -1.67
N ARG A 119 -1.55 -9.37 -1.43
CA ARG A 119 -0.77 -10.51 -1.94
C ARG A 119 -1.26 -11.83 -1.35
N THR A 120 -1.58 -11.85 -0.06
CA THR A 120 -2.12 -13.03 0.60
C THR A 120 -3.44 -13.46 -0.05
N CYS A 121 -4.35 -12.52 -0.27
CA CYS A 121 -5.63 -12.81 -0.93
C CYS A 121 -5.43 -13.35 -2.35
N ALA A 122 -4.51 -12.76 -3.11
CA ALA A 122 -4.20 -13.21 -4.46
C ALA A 122 -3.61 -14.62 -4.46
N THR A 123 -2.74 -14.93 -3.52
CA THR A 123 -2.15 -16.26 -3.36
C THR A 123 -3.22 -17.31 -3.06
N ILE A 124 -4.17 -16.98 -2.19
CA ILE A 124 -5.29 -17.87 -1.88
C ILE A 124 -6.16 -18.08 -3.12
N ALA A 125 -6.43 -17.02 -3.88
CA ALA A 125 -7.27 -17.06 -5.07
C ALA A 125 -6.70 -17.98 -6.15
N THR A 126 -5.37 -17.98 -6.32
CA THR A 126 -4.71 -18.80 -7.34
C THR A 126 -4.37 -20.22 -6.85
N GLY A 127 -4.41 -20.44 -5.54
CA GLY A 127 -3.96 -21.68 -4.94
C GLY A 127 -2.46 -21.88 -4.99
N GLU A 128 -1.72 -20.88 -5.40
CA GLU A 128 -0.26 -20.93 -5.47
C GLU A 128 0.34 -20.71 -4.09
N GLY A 129 1.30 -21.51 -3.76
CA GLY A 129 2.31 -21.39 -2.74
C GLY A 129 2.02 -20.60 -1.48
N THR A 130 2.80 -20.84 -0.50
CA THR A 130 2.60 -20.26 0.82
C THR A 130 3.61 -19.17 1.13
N ALA A 131 4.60 -18.96 0.27
CA ALA A 131 5.66 -17.99 0.55
C ALA A 131 5.19 -16.59 0.20
N ASN A 132 4.85 -15.81 1.20
CA ASN A 132 4.57 -14.39 1.02
C ASN A 132 5.88 -13.64 0.95
N ARG A 133 6.33 -13.37 -0.28
CA ARG A 133 7.59 -12.65 -0.53
C ARG A 133 7.44 -11.13 -0.50
N GLU A 134 6.24 -10.63 -0.25
CA GLU A 134 6.02 -9.18 -0.20
C GLU A 134 6.84 -8.53 0.92
N ALA A 135 6.95 -9.18 2.08
CA ALA A 135 7.77 -8.65 3.17
C ALA A 135 9.23 -8.44 2.73
N ASP A 136 9.81 -9.44 2.07
CA ASP A 136 11.19 -9.35 1.58
C ASP A 136 11.36 -8.23 0.56
N ALA A 137 10.40 -8.10 -0.38
CA ALA A 137 10.41 -7.04 -1.38
C ALA A 137 10.32 -5.66 -0.71
N GLN A 138 9.51 -5.53 0.33
CA GLN A 138 9.35 -4.29 1.08
C GLN A 138 10.64 -3.94 1.85
N TYR A 139 11.29 -4.91 2.46
CA TYR A 139 12.56 -4.70 3.13
C TYR A 139 13.62 -4.19 2.15
N GLN A 140 13.67 -4.79 0.96
CA GLN A 140 14.60 -4.37 -0.09
C GLN A 140 14.35 -2.94 -0.55
N LEU A 141 13.09 -2.54 -0.72
CA LEU A 141 12.75 -1.17 -1.09
C LEU A 141 13.22 -0.17 -0.05
N LEU A 142 13.04 -0.49 1.23
CA LEU A 142 13.52 0.38 2.31
C LEU A 142 15.04 0.47 2.29
N GLU A 143 15.74 -0.64 2.15
CA GLU A 143 17.20 -0.64 2.09
C GLU A 143 17.72 0.16 0.91
N GLN A 144 17.11 0.03 -0.26
CA GLN A 144 17.46 0.81 -1.45
C GLN A 144 17.26 2.31 -1.19
N HIS A 145 16.19 2.67 -0.51
CA HIS A 145 15.91 4.06 -0.13
C HIS A 145 16.98 4.60 0.81
N GLN A 146 17.38 3.81 1.81
CA GLN A 146 18.40 4.20 2.79
C GLN A 146 19.80 4.35 2.18
N ASN A 147 20.07 3.64 1.09
CA ASN A 147 21.38 3.64 0.43
C ASN A 147 21.51 4.71 -0.66
N ARG A 148 20.53 5.56 -0.84
CA ARG A 148 20.57 6.65 -1.81
C ARG A 148 21.32 7.86 -1.29
#